data_32edb7de3155a224041d0f587ed7b28c
#
_entry.id   32edb7de3155a224041d0f587ed7b28c
#
_cell.length_a   1.000
_cell.length_b   1.000
_cell.length_c   1.000
_cell.angle_alpha   90.00
_cell.angle_beta   90.00
_cell.angle_gamma   90.00
#
_symmetry.space_group_name_H-M   'P 1'
#
loop_
_entity.id
_entity.type
_entity.pdbx_description
1 polymer ?
#
loop_
_entity_poly.entity_id
_entity_poly.type
_entity_poly.pdbx_seq_one_letter_code
_entity_poly.pdbx_strand_id
1 'polypeptide(L)'
;MTQNDIDYASRVFTERAARILKNHIKKIIMYGSCARGDFDSDSDVDIAIITDMDRKAVKKYDSELMDAVTDIAMNSDAVVEYICLPVDEYNDKKGWYGYYKNIETEGRLLYE
;
A
#
# COMPACT_ATOMS: atom_id res chain seq x y z
N MET A 1 7.08 5.90 -15.99
CA MET A 1 7.45 5.26 -14.70
C MET A 1 8.38 4.08 -14.95
N THR A 2 9.47 4.03 -14.22
CA THR A 2 10.47 2.96 -14.33
C THR A 2 10.41 2.05 -13.11
N GLN A 3 11.13 0.92 -13.14
CA GLN A 3 11.26 0.07 -11.97
C GLN A 3 11.90 0.83 -10.79
N ASN A 4 12.84 1.75 -11.08
CA ASN A 4 13.44 2.58 -10.03
C ASN A 4 12.42 3.49 -9.37
N ASP A 5 11.46 4.03 -10.11
CA ASP A 5 10.37 4.83 -9.55
C ASP A 5 9.50 4.00 -8.62
N ILE A 6 9.20 2.76 -9.01
CA ILE A 6 8.41 1.83 -8.19
C ILE A 6 9.15 1.50 -6.89
N ASP A 7 10.43 1.18 -6.99
CA ASP A 7 11.25 0.85 -5.83
C ASP A 7 11.36 2.03 -4.86
N TYR A 8 11.56 3.23 -5.39
CA TYR A 8 11.59 4.46 -4.61
C TYR A 8 10.25 4.69 -3.90
N ALA A 9 9.14 4.60 -4.64
CA ALA A 9 7.81 4.85 -4.11
C ALA A 9 7.44 3.85 -3.01
N SER A 10 7.69 2.56 -3.25
CA SER A 10 7.35 1.52 -2.27
C SER A 10 8.19 1.68 -0.99
N ARG A 11 9.46 1.99 -1.11
CA ARG A 11 10.35 2.20 0.04
C ARG A 11 9.95 3.44 0.85
N VAL A 12 9.78 4.58 0.17
CA VAL A 12 9.47 5.84 0.86
C VAL A 12 8.09 5.79 1.49
N PHE A 13 7.09 5.26 0.77
CA PHE A 13 5.75 5.16 1.33
C PHE A 13 5.73 4.23 2.54
N THR A 14 6.40 3.10 2.47
CA THR A 14 6.48 2.15 3.59
C THR A 14 7.12 2.79 4.81
N GLU A 15 8.25 3.49 4.64
CA GLU A 15 8.91 4.19 5.75
C GLU A 15 8.02 5.26 6.38
N ARG A 16 7.33 6.04 5.53
CA ARG A 16 6.43 7.10 6.01
C ARG A 16 5.23 6.50 6.74
N ALA A 17 4.59 5.49 6.18
CA ALA A 17 3.46 4.81 6.81
C ALA A 17 3.85 4.18 8.15
N ALA A 18 5.02 3.59 8.24
CA ALA A 18 5.52 3.01 9.48
C ALA A 18 5.70 4.05 10.58
N ARG A 19 6.17 5.25 10.24
CA ARG A 19 6.30 6.36 11.20
C ARG A 19 4.95 6.91 11.63
N ILE A 20 3.98 6.97 10.70
CA ILE A 20 2.65 7.55 10.95
C ILE A 20 1.81 6.61 11.80
N LEU A 21 1.73 5.34 11.41
CA LEU A 21 0.83 4.36 12.02
C LEU A 21 1.50 3.53 13.12
N LYS A 22 2.83 3.50 13.15
CA LYS A 22 3.62 2.83 14.19
C LYS A 22 3.21 1.35 14.36
N ASN A 23 2.94 0.92 15.57
CA ASN A 23 2.61 -0.47 15.86
C ASN A 23 1.20 -0.89 15.43
N HIS A 24 0.43 0.02 14.83
CA HIS A 24 -0.88 -0.34 14.28
C HIS A 24 -0.80 -1.04 12.93
N ILE A 25 0.38 -1.10 12.31
CA ILE A 25 0.58 -1.80 11.04
C ILE A 25 0.86 -3.28 11.33
N LYS A 26 0.13 -4.16 10.64
CA LYS A 26 0.39 -5.60 10.66
C LYS A 26 1.21 -6.03 9.46
N LYS A 27 0.86 -5.52 8.27
CA LYS A 27 1.59 -5.77 7.02
C LYS A 27 1.41 -4.58 6.09
N ILE A 28 2.38 -4.37 5.21
CA ILE A 28 2.23 -3.50 4.05
C ILE A 28 2.57 -4.34 2.82
N ILE A 29 1.66 -4.36 1.85
CA ILE A 29 1.76 -5.21 0.67
C ILE A 29 1.58 -4.37 -0.59
N MET A 30 2.53 -4.46 -1.53
CA MET A 30 2.35 -3.91 -2.87
C MET A 30 1.63 -4.94 -3.73
N TYR A 31 0.59 -4.55 -4.45
CA TYR A 31 -0.17 -5.45 -5.30
C TYR A 31 -0.42 -4.80 -6.67
N GLY A 32 -1.19 -5.46 -7.51
CA GLY A 32 -1.51 -4.94 -8.83
C GLY A 32 -0.35 -5.07 -9.82
N SER A 33 -0.40 -4.28 -10.89
CA SER A 33 0.53 -4.42 -12.02
C SER A 33 2.00 -4.19 -11.63
N CYS A 34 2.27 -3.29 -10.69
CA CYS A 34 3.65 -3.06 -10.24
C CYS A 34 4.22 -4.25 -9.49
N ALA A 35 3.40 -4.98 -8.76
CA ALA A 35 3.83 -6.19 -8.07
C ALA A 35 4.00 -7.37 -9.02
N ARG A 36 3.12 -7.49 -10.05
CA ARG A 36 3.22 -8.54 -11.06
C ARG A 36 4.34 -8.31 -12.07
N GLY A 37 4.76 -7.06 -12.26
CA GLY A 37 5.78 -6.72 -13.26
C GLY A 37 5.23 -6.38 -14.64
N ASP A 38 3.91 -6.29 -14.79
CA ASP A 38 3.26 -5.97 -16.08
C ASP A 38 2.74 -4.54 -16.14
N PHE A 39 3.36 -3.64 -15.38
CA PHE A 39 2.97 -2.23 -15.33
C PHE A 39 3.31 -1.49 -16.64
N ASP A 40 2.57 -0.40 -16.89
CA ASP A 40 2.83 0.53 -17.99
C ASP A 40 2.90 1.96 -17.47
N SER A 41 2.94 2.95 -18.38
CA SER A 41 3.07 4.36 -18.00
C SER A 41 1.86 4.91 -17.25
N ASP A 42 0.70 4.25 -17.35
CA ASP A 42 -0.54 4.68 -16.70
C ASP A 42 -0.81 3.93 -15.40
N SER A 43 0.07 3.00 -15.02
CA SER A 43 -0.10 2.22 -13.80
C SER A 43 0.17 3.05 -12.56
N ASP A 44 -0.60 2.79 -11.49
CA ASP A 44 -0.33 3.31 -10.16
C ASP A 44 0.42 2.25 -9.34
N VAL A 45 1.12 2.70 -8.30
CA VAL A 45 1.73 1.79 -7.33
C VAL A 45 0.70 1.51 -6.25
N ASP A 46 0.08 0.34 -6.32
CA ASP A 46 -1.00 -0.05 -5.41
C ASP A 46 -0.43 -0.65 -4.13
N ILE A 47 -0.76 -0.06 -2.99
CA ILE A 47 -0.24 -0.50 -1.69
C ILE A 47 -1.40 -0.69 -0.72
N ALA A 48 -1.45 -1.87 -0.09
CA ALA A 48 -2.41 -2.18 0.96
C ALA A 48 -1.71 -2.14 2.32
N ILE A 49 -2.28 -1.38 3.24
CA ILE A 49 -1.84 -1.34 4.63
C ILE A 49 -2.83 -2.17 5.45
N ILE A 50 -2.36 -3.28 5.99
CA ILE A 50 -3.17 -4.13 6.86
C ILE A 50 -2.93 -3.65 8.28
N THR A 51 -3.98 -3.20 8.94
CA THR A 51 -3.90 -2.52 10.24
C THR A 51 -4.86 -3.13 11.26
N ASP A 52 -4.53 -2.95 12.55
CA ASP A 52 -5.43 -3.35 13.64
C ASP A 52 -6.53 -2.32 13.94
N MET A 53 -6.52 -1.19 13.22
CA MET A 53 -7.54 -0.15 13.37
C MET A 53 -8.72 -0.41 12.45
N ASP A 54 -9.93 0.01 12.88
CA ASP A 54 -11.09 -0.01 12.00
C ASP A 54 -11.02 1.14 10.98
N ARG A 55 -11.92 1.12 10.00
CA ARG A 55 -11.89 2.08 8.89
C ARG A 55 -12.09 3.53 9.37
N LYS A 56 -12.88 3.71 10.42
CA LYS A 56 -13.14 5.05 10.96
C LYS A 56 -11.91 5.57 11.71
N ALA A 57 -11.29 4.73 12.53
CA ALA A 57 -10.12 5.12 13.32
C ALA A 57 -8.93 5.48 12.45
N VAL A 58 -8.72 4.74 11.35
CA VAL A 58 -7.58 4.98 10.47
C VAL A 58 -7.72 6.25 9.64
N LYS A 59 -8.93 6.74 9.42
CA LYS A 59 -9.17 7.95 8.62
C LYS A 59 -8.47 9.19 9.16
N LYS A 60 -8.25 9.27 10.45
CA LYS A 60 -7.56 10.44 11.03
C LYS A 60 -6.11 10.58 10.56
N TYR A 61 -5.55 9.53 9.96
CA TYR A 61 -4.19 9.53 9.43
C TYR A 61 -4.13 9.79 7.93
N ASP A 62 -5.27 9.94 7.25
CA ASP A 62 -5.31 10.12 5.79
C ASP A 62 -4.52 11.35 5.34
N SER A 63 -4.60 12.45 6.06
CA SER A 63 -3.86 13.67 5.70
C SER A 63 -2.35 13.42 5.67
N GLU A 64 -1.82 12.75 6.68
CA GLU A 64 -0.39 12.44 6.76
C GLU A 64 0.03 11.44 5.70
N LEU A 65 -0.80 10.43 5.43
CA LEU A 65 -0.53 9.45 4.39
C LEU A 65 -0.59 10.08 3.00
N MET A 66 -1.53 10.99 2.76
CA MET A 66 -1.61 11.72 1.50
C MET A 66 -0.45 12.67 1.30
N ASP A 67 0.12 13.24 2.36
CA ASP A 67 1.35 14.02 2.28
C ASP A 67 2.50 13.16 1.72
N ALA A 68 2.59 11.91 2.16
CA ALA A 68 3.59 10.98 1.65
C ALA A 68 3.36 10.68 0.15
N VAL A 69 2.11 10.46 -0.25
CA VAL A 69 1.75 10.24 -1.66
C VAL A 69 2.17 11.44 -2.51
N THR A 70 1.88 12.64 -2.03
CA THR A 70 2.21 13.89 -2.74
C THR A 70 3.72 14.06 -2.88
N ASP A 71 4.47 13.85 -1.80
CA ASP A 71 5.93 13.97 -1.84
C ASP A 71 6.56 13.00 -2.84
N ILE A 72 6.05 11.78 -2.90
CA ILE A 72 6.52 10.77 -3.86
C ILE A 72 6.23 11.23 -5.30
N ALA A 73 5.03 11.72 -5.56
CA ALA A 73 4.65 12.19 -6.89
C ALA A 73 5.49 13.40 -7.33
N MET A 74 5.91 14.24 -6.42
CA MET A 74 6.75 15.41 -6.72
C MET A 74 8.21 15.05 -6.97
N ASN A 75 8.66 13.88 -6.52
CA ASN A 75 10.06 13.47 -6.61
C ASN A 75 10.29 12.26 -7.51
N SER A 76 9.25 11.79 -8.19
CA SER A 76 9.33 10.63 -9.09
C SER A 76 8.19 10.68 -10.09
N ASP A 77 8.17 9.72 -11.02
CA ASP A 77 7.03 9.52 -11.92
C ASP A 77 6.01 8.53 -11.34
N ALA A 78 6.16 8.13 -10.09
CA ALA A 78 5.26 7.17 -9.45
C ALA A 78 4.11 7.88 -8.75
N VAL A 79 2.91 7.30 -8.89
CA VAL A 79 1.72 7.70 -8.14
C VAL A 79 1.32 6.53 -7.25
N VAL A 80 1.33 6.74 -5.95
CA VAL A 80 0.91 5.71 -4.98
C VAL A 80 -0.59 5.82 -4.75
N GLU A 81 -1.26 4.68 -4.86
CA GLU A 81 -2.66 4.53 -4.46
C GLU A 81 -2.70 3.53 -3.31
N TYR A 82 -3.11 3.99 -2.13
CA TYR A 82 -3.11 3.14 -0.96
C TYR A 82 -4.52 2.88 -0.45
N ILE A 83 -4.68 1.73 0.20
CA ILE A 83 -5.88 1.37 0.95
C ILE A 83 -5.46 0.88 2.33
N CYS A 84 -6.32 1.12 3.33
CA CYS A 84 -6.12 0.58 4.66
C CYS A 84 -7.21 -0.45 4.92
N LEU A 85 -6.81 -1.67 5.29
CA LEU A 85 -7.72 -2.78 5.51
C LEU A 85 -7.60 -3.27 6.96
N PRO A 86 -8.73 -3.39 7.69
CA PRO A 86 -8.70 -3.99 9.02
C PRO A 86 -8.19 -5.44 8.94
N VAL A 87 -7.28 -5.80 9.83
CA VAL A 87 -6.63 -7.12 9.78
C VAL A 87 -7.62 -8.27 9.89
N ASP A 88 -8.65 -8.13 10.71
CA ASP A 88 -9.64 -9.19 10.89
C ASP A 88 -10.46 -9.39 9.62
N GLU A 89 -10.87 -8.30 8.97
CA GLU A 89 -11.59 -8.38 7.69
C GLU A 89 -10.72 -9.01 6.62
N TYR A 90 -9.46 -8.60 6.53
CA TYR A 90 -8.52 -9.12 5.54
C TYR A 90 -8.31 -10.62 5.73
N ASN A 91 -8.05 -11.07 6.96
CA ASN A 91 -7.81 -12.47 7.26
C ASN A 91 -9.06 -13.34 6.99
N ASP A 92 -10.24 -12.80 7.24
CA ASP A 92 -11.49 -13.51 6.97
C ASP A 92 -11.75 -13.69 5.48
N LYS A 93 -11.40 -12.70 4.65
CA LYS A 93 -11.79 -12.64 3.24
C LYS A 93 -10.68 -13.03 2.26
N LYS A 94 -9.43 -13.06 2.67
CA LYS A 94 -8.30 -13.25 1.75
C LYS A 94 -8.30 -14.59 1.01
N GLY A 95 -9.00 -15.57 1.53
CA GLY A 95 -9.07 -16.90 0.91
C GLY A 95 -10.15 -17.05 -0.15
N TRP A 96 -11.14 -16.11 -0.20
CA TRP A 96 -12.29 -16.28 -1.09
C TRP A 96 -12.77 -14.99 -1.76
N TYR A 97 -12.59 -13.83 -1.16
CA TYR A 97 -13.00 -12.57 -1.77
C TYR A 97 -11.95 -12.17 -2.81
N GLY A 98 -12.33 -12.11 -4.08
CA GLY A 98 -11.41 -11.97 -5.20
C GLY A 98 -10.37 -10.86 -5.04
N TYR A 99 -10.79 -9.69 -4.61
CA TYR A 99 -9.90 -8.55 -4.42
C TYR A 99 -8.82 -8.82 -3.36
N TYR A 100 -9.24 -9.31 -2.19
CA TYR A 100 -8.29 -9.60 -1.11
C TYR A 100 -7.44 -10.83 -1.41
N LYS A 101 -8.02 -11.81 -2.10
CA LYS A 101 -7.28 -12.98 -2.54
C LYS A 101 -6.13 -12.60 -3.47
N ASN A 102 -6.37 -11.67 -4.39
CA ASN A 102 -5.33 -11.19 -5.30
C ASN A 102 -4.21 -10.46 -4.56
N ILE A 103 -4.55 -9.65 -3.56
CA ILE A 103 -3.55 -9.00 -2.71
C ILE A 103 -2.66 -10.05 -2.04
N GLU A 104 -3.27 -11.11 -1.48
CA GLU A 104 -2.56 -12.16 -0.77
C GLU A 104 -1.66 -12.99 -1.69
N THR A 105 -2.15 -13.36 -2.88
CA THR A 105 -1.46 -14.30 -3.76
C THR A 105 -0.45 -13.63 -4.69
N GLU A 106 -0.73 -12.41 -5.16
CA GLU A 106 0.11 -11.69 -6.13
C GLU A 106 0.97 -10.60 -5.48
N GLY A 107 0.66 -10.24 -4.25
CA GLY A 107 1.30 -9.12 -3.59
C GLY A 107 2.74 -9.39 -3.18
N ARG A 108 3.51 -8.32 -3.07
CA ARG A 108 4.86 -8.33 -2.52
C ARG A 108 4.82 -7.71 -1.13
N LEU A 109 5.33 -8.46 -0.15
CA LEU A 109 5.40 -7.96 1.22
C LEU A 109 6.46 -6.87 1.32
N LEU A 110 6.06 -5.68 1.75
CA LEU A 110 6.96 -4.54 1.95
C LEU A 110 7.34 -4.36 3.42
N TYR A 111 6.47 -4.76 4.33
CA TYR A 111 6.66 -4.56 5.77
C TYR A 111 5.81 -5.55 6.54
N GLU A 112 6.39 -6.03 7.65
CA GLU A 112 5.69 -6.95 8.55
C GLU A 112 6.11 -6.73 10.00
#